data_afa7358959cdea04bf45961ab83389be
#
_entry.id   afa7358959cdea04bf45961ab83389be
#
_cell.length_a   1.000
_cell.length_b   1.000
_cell.length_c   1.000
_cell.angle_alpha   90.00
_cell.angle_beta   90.00
_cell.angle_gamma   90.00
#
_symmetry.space_group_name_H-M   'P 1'
#
loop_
_entity.id
_entity.type
_entity.pdbx_description
1 polymer ?
#
loop_
_entity_poly.entity_id
_entity_poly.type
_entity_poly.pdbx_seq_one_letter_code
_entity_poly.pdbx_strand_id
1 'polypeptide(L)'
;CTKFRNRLNHRMSSHSSPALSTSGKLWDGGNEPFGASYGKLMMWFFLLSDAFTFSALLLAYAALRFSSLSWPVPDDVFAGVPFIHGHFPLVFVGIMTFILIMSSVTMVLAVEAGHRGARNEVVKWMFWTILGGIAFLGCQAWEWSHLHHDGAWWGSNPFMNADGTPGQVNFTNLFFTITGFHGFHVFSGVVINIIVTIMTMAGVFDRRGTYETIEKIGLYWHFVDLVWVFVFTFFYLI
;
A
#
# COMPACT_ATOMS: atom_id res chain seq x y z
N CYS A 1 -31.37 -71.05 -7.14
CA CYS A 1 -32.18 -69.85 -7.52
C CYS A 1 -32.07 -68.65 -6.55
N THR A 2 -31.41 -68.81 -5.43
CA THR A 2 -31.33 -67.77 -4.38
C THR A 2 -30.09 -66.85 -4.49
N LYS A 3 -29.10 -67.17 -5.31
CA LYS A 3 -27.82 -66.40 -5.43
C LYS A 3 -27.87 -65.32 -6.50
N PHE A 4 -28.88 -65.29 -7.34
CA PHE A 4 -28.99 -64.31 -8.43
C PHE A 4 -29.78 -63.02 -7.99
N ARG A 5 -30.58 -63.10 -6.94
CA ARG A 5 -31.43 -62.02 -6.47
C ARG A 5 -30.67 -61.02 -5.56
N ASN A 6 -29.53 -61.42 -5.02
CA ASN A 6 -28.70 -60.57 -4.18
C ASN A 6 -27.70 -59.65 -4.94
N ARG A 7 -27.52 -59.83 -6.24
CA ARG A 7 -26.65 -58.94 -7.05
C ARG A 7 -27.36 -57.77 -7.69
N LEU A 8 -28.68 -57.80 -7.75
CA LEU A 8 -29.47 -56.69 -8.32
C LEU A 8 -29.80 -55.60 -7.29
N ASN A 9 -29.76 -55.91 -5.99
CA ASN A 9 -30.01 -54.90 -4.94
C ASN A 9 -28.79 -54.07 -4.55
N HIS A 10 -27.58 -54.35 -5.09
CA HIS A 10 -26.36 -53.60 -4.77
C HIS A 10 -26.02 -52.52 -5.81
N ARG A 11 -26.87 -52.30 -6.84
CA ARG A 11 -26.67 -51.28 -7.88
C ARG A 11 -27.70 -50.15 -7.88
N MET A 12 -28.58 -50.08 -6.90
CA MET A 12 -29.58 -49.02 -6.82
C MET A 12 -29.53 -48.23 -5.51
N SER A 13 -28.37 -48.13 -4.91
CA SER A 13 -28.21 -47.23 -3.74
C SER A 13 -26.86 -46.57 -3.80
N SER A 14 -26.79 -45.42 -4.40
CA SER A 14 -25.95 -44.24 -4.01
C SER A 14 -25.89 -43.20 -5.09
N HIS A 15 -27.03 -42.66 -5.50
CA HIS A 15 -27.10 -41.24 -5.82
C HIS A 15 -27.78 -40.54 -4.65
N SER A 16 -27.15 -40.60 -3.48
CA SER A 16 -27.35 -39.59 -2.47
C SER A 16 -26.64 -38.35 -2.97
N SER A 17 -27.38 -37.45 -3.59
CA SER A 17 -27.00 -36.05 -3.69
C SER A 17 -26.47 -35.64 -2.32
N PRO A 18 -25.28 -34.99 -2.20
CA PRO A 18 -24.86 -34.46 -0.93
C PRO A 18 -25.95 -33.52 -0.48
N ALA A 19 -26.68 -33.87 0.59
CA ALA A 19 -27.57 -32.98 1.27
C ALA A 19 -26.70 -31.78 1.66
N LEU A 20 -26.92 -30.64 0.99
CA LEU A 20 -26.45 -29.36 1.44
C LEU A 20 -26.87 -29.23 2.91
N SER A 21 -25.93 -29.34 3.81
CA SER A 21 -26.16 -29.03 5.21
C SER A 21 -26.43 -27.52 5.31
N THR A 22 -27.67 -27.12 5.06
CA THR A 22 -28.20 -25.79 5.36
C THR A 22 -28.35 -25.62 6.86
N SER A 23 -27.24 -25.71 7.58
CA SER A 23 -27.12 -25.26 8.96
C SER A 23 -26.46 -23.88 9.02
N GLY A 24 -26.51 -23.12 7.93
CA GLY A 24 -26.14 -21.71 7.95
C GLY A 24 -27.26 -20.89 8.56
N LYS A 25 -26.95 -20.06 9.55
CA LYS A 25 -27.89 -19.02 10.00
C LYS A 25 -28.31 -18.21 8.79
N LEU A 26 -29.58 -17.83 8.69
CA LEU A 26 -30.14 -17.02 7.59
C LEU A 26 -29.34 -15.75 7.27
N TRP A 27 -28.43 -15.34 8.17
CA TRP A 27 -27.58 -14.16 8.10
C TRP A 27 -26.08 -14.48 7.81
N ASP A 28 -25.70 -15.73 7.58
CA ASP A 28 -24.32 -16.14 7.28
C ASP A 28 -23.87 -15.86 5.83
N GLY A 29 -24.67 -15.09 5.09
CA GLY A 29 -24.22 -14.46 3.84
C GLY A 29 -24.00 -15.37 2.65
N GLY A 30 -24.47 -16.62 2.65
CA GLY A 30 -24.34 -17.52 1.50
C GLY A 30 -22.88 -18.01 1.22
N ASN A 31 -22.61 -18.45 0.00
CA ASN A 31 -21.29 -18.90 -0.41
C ASN A 31 -20.32 -17.73 -0.53
N GLU A 32 -19.08 -17.90 -0.06
CA GLU A 32 -18.03 -16.90 -0.21
C GLU A 32 -17.82 -16.54 -1.69
N PRO A 33 -18.00 -15.28 -2.09
CA PRO A 33 -17.81 -14.87 -3.48
C PRO A 33 -16.33 -15.08 -3.86
N PHE A 34 -16.08 -15.75 -4.97
CA PHE A 34 -14.74 -16.09 -5.47
C PHE A 34 -13.90 -17.00 -4.55
N GLY A 35 -14.50 -17.64 -3.53
CA GLY A 35 -13.76 -18.43 -2.54
C GLY A 35 -12.81 -17.61 -1.67
N ALA A 36 -13.01 -16.29 -1.63
CA ALA A 36 -12.21 -15.37 -0.82
C ALA A 36 -12.94 -15.02 0.47
N SER A 37 -12.20 -14.93 1.58
CA SER A 37 -12.80 -14.52 2.84
C SER A 37 -13.37 -13.09 2.74
N TYR A 38 -14.45 -12.85 3.47
CA TYR A 38 -15.11 -11.54 3.52
C TYR A 38 -14.11 -10.39 3.82
N GLY A 39 -13.14 -10.62 4.70
CA GLY A 39 -12.12 -9.62 5.04
C GLY A 39 -11.17 -9.28 3.88
N LYS A 40 -10.82 -10.25 3.01
CA LYS A 40 -10.06 -9.97 1.79
C LYS A 40 -10.87 -9.13 0.81
N LEU A 41 -12.15 -9.47 0.62
CA LEU A 41 -13.03 -8.74 -0.28
C LEU A 41 -13.19 -7.28 0.17
N MET A 42 -13.40 -7.05 1.46
CA MET A 42 -13.50 -5.68 2.01
C MET A 42 -12.19 -4.89 1.85
N MET A 43 -11.03 -5.54 2.00
CA MET A 43 -9.74 -4.90 1.74
C MET A 43 -9.62 -4.48 0.27
N TRP A 44 -10.04 -5.31 -0.68
CA TRP A 44 -10.04 -4.96 -2.11
C TRP A 44 -10.93 -3.75 -2.42
N PHE A 45 -12.15 -3.69 -1.85
CA PHE A 45 -13.01 -2.52 -2.03
C PHE A 45 -12.42 -1.25 -1.42
N PHE A 46 -11.80 -1.37 -0.25
CA PHE A 46 -11.10 -0.25 0.39
C PHE A 46 -9.96 0.27 -0.50
N LEU A 47 -9.08 -0.62 -0.99
CA LEU A 47 -7.97 -0.25 -1.88
C LEU A 47 -8.45 0.37 -3.19
N LEU A 48 -9.55 -0.15 -3.76
CA LEU A 48 -10.14 0.42 -4.97
C LEU A 48 -10.67 1.84 -4.73
N SER A 49 -11.36 2.07 -3.61
CA SER A 49 -11.83 3.40 -3.21
C SER A 49 -10.67 4.39 -3.05
N ASP A 50 -9.59 3.95 -2.41
CA ASP A 50 -8.38 4.76 -2.23
C ASP A 50 -7.68 5.05 -3.56
N ALA A 51 -7.61 4.06 -4.46
CA ALA A 51 -7.07 4.24 -5.81
C ALA A 51 -7.82 5.35 -6.58
N PHE A 52 -9.15 5.39 -6.48
CA PHE A 52 -9.94 6.47 -7.09
C PHE A 52 -9.62 7.84 -6.48
N THR A 53 -9.45 7.92 -5.17
CA THR A 53 -9.11 9.18 -4.48
C THR A 53 -7.74 9.70 -4.92
N PHE A 54 -6.71 8.85 -4.91
CA PHE A 54 -5.38 9.22 -5.38
C PHE A 54 -5.37 9.58 -6.87
N SER A 55 -6.07 8.82 -7.70
CA SER A 55 -6.19 9.11 -9.13
C SER A 55 -6.84 10.47 -9.38
N ALA A 56 -7.88 10.82 -8.64
CA ALA A 56 -8.53 12.13 -8.75
C ALA A 56 -7.58 13.28 -8.39
N LEU A 57 -6.79 13.13 -7.32
CA LEU A 57 -5.81 14.12 -6.90
C LEU A 57 -4.68 14.29 -7.94
N LEU A 58 -4.14 13.19 -8.46
CA LEU A 58 -3.09 13.22 -9.48
C LEU A 58 -3.60 13.77 -10.82
N LEU A 59 -4.83 13.44 -11.21
CA LEU A 59 -5.47 14.02 -12.40
C LEU A 59 -5.72 15.52 -12.23
N ALA A 60 -6.12 15.98 -11.05
CA ALA A 60 -6.25 17.41 -10.76
C ALA A 60 -4.89 18.13 -10.89
N TYR A 61 -3.81 17.54 -10.37
CA TYR A 61 -2.46 18.06 -10.56
C TYR A 61 -2.09 18.12 -12.05
N ALA A 62 -2.26 17.03 -12.79
CA ALA A 62 -1.95 16.97 -14.20
C ALA A 62 -2.76 18.01 -15.02
N ALA A 63 -4.06 18.13 -14.75
CA ALA A 63 -4.92 19.10 -15.41
C ALA A 63 -4.44 20.55 -15.18
N LEU A 64 -4.06 20.90 -13.95
CA LEU A 64 -3.53 22.22 -13.63
C LEU A 64 -2.17 22.46 -14.27
N ARG A 65 -1.28 21.48 -14.27
CA ARG A 65 0.03 21.55 -14.93
C ARG A 65 -0.12 21.81 -16.45
N PHE A 66 -0.94 21.01 -17.12
CA PHE A 66 -1.13 21.13 -18.59
C PHE A 66 -1.96 22.36 -19.01
N SER A 67 -2.78 22.91 -18.12
CA SER A 67 -3.52 24.15 -18.37
C SER A 67 -2.68 25.41 -18.14
N SER A 68 -1.55 25.30 -17.45
CA SER A 68 -0.66 26.41 -17.12
C SER A 68 0.36 26.62 -18.23
N LEU A 69 0.55 27.89 -18.63
CA LEU A 69 1.54 28.28 -19.64
C LEU A 69 2.98 28.08 -19.12
N SER A 70 3.18 28.15 -17.82
CA SER A 70 4.48 28.01 -17.17
C SER A 70 4.34 27.29 -15.84
N TRP A 71 5.32 26.47 -15.47
CA TRP A 71 5.33 25.63 -14.28
C TRP A 71 6.73 25.58 -13.65
N PRO A 72 6.86 25.49 -12.31
CA PRO A 72 8.16 25.33 -11.66
C PRO A 72 8.91 24.09 -12.18
N VAL A 73 10.22 24.24 -12.39
CA VAL A 73 11.07 23.14 -12.86
C VAL A 73 11.39 22.21 -11.67
N PRO A 74 11.08 20.89 -11.76
CA PRO A 74 11.33 19.98 -10.64
C PRO A 74 12.78 19.93 -10.18
N ASP A 75 13.75 20.04 -11.09
CA ASP A 75 15.18 20.03 -10.80
C ASP A 75 15.62 21.19 -9.90
N ASP A 76 14.99 22.34 -10.02
CA ASP A 76 15.30 23.52 -9.19
C ASP A 76 14.60 23.44 -7.82
N VAL A 77 13.44 22.82 -7.76
CA VAL A 77 12.65 22.66 -6.52
C VAL A 77 13.26 21.60 -5.60
N PHE A 78 13.72 20.47 -6.16
CA PHE A 78 14.16 19.29 -5.42
C PHE A 78 15.68 19.08 -5.46
N ALA A 79 16.46 20.17 -5.58
CA ALA A 79 17.92 20.12 -5.68
C ALA A 79 18.63 19.72 -4.37
N GLY A 80 17.97 19.75 -3.22
CA GLY A 80 18.55 19.49 -1.90
C GLY A 80 18.77 18.01 -1.62
N VAL A 81 20.02 17.62 -1.30
CA VAL A 81 20.36 16.27 -0.78
C VAL A 81 20.93 16.42 0.63
N PRO A 82 20.43 15.66 1.64
CA PRO A 82 21.01 15.69 2.97
C PRO A 82 22.48 15.24 2.92
N PHE A 83 23.36 15.97 3.65
CA PHE A 83 24.79 15.67 3.81
C PHE A 83 25.70 15.91 2.60
N ILE A 84 25.17 16.23 1.42
CA ILE A 84 25.99 16.45 0.20
C ILE A 84 25.71 17.87 -0.33
N HIS A 85 26.76 18.72 -0.35
CA HIS A 85 26.68 20.03 -0.98
C HIS A 85 26.88 19.87 -2.50
N GLY A 86 25.82 19.57 -3.23
CA GLY A 86 25.82 19.44 -4.68
C GLY A 86 24.38 19.41 -5.22
N HIS A 87 24.19 19.93 -6.44
CA HIS A 87 22.93 19.78 -7.17
C HIS A 87 22.82 18.36 -7.69
N PHE A 88 22.12 17.51 -6.98
CA PHE A 88 21.76 16.16 -7.43
C PHE A 88 20.22 16.02 -7.39
N PRO A 89 19.51 16.67 -8.30
CA PRO A 89 18.07 16.53 -8.38
C PRO A 89 17.72 15.06 -8.55
N LEU A 90 16.61 14.64 -7.98
CA LEU A 90 16.04 13.29 -8.07
C LEU A 90 16.81 12.17 -7.34
N VAL A 91 18.08 12.30 -7.01
CA VAL A 91 18.84 11.22 -6.33
C VAL A 91 18.27 10.91 -4.95
N PHE A 92 17.92 11.93 -4.18
CA PHE A 92 17.35 11.76 -2.85
C PHE A 92 16.00 11.04 -2.91
N VAL A 93 15.11 11.49 -3.80
CA VAL A 93 13.79 10.89 -3.96
C VAL A 93 13.87 9.49 -4.59
N GLY A 94 14.87 9.27 -5.46
CA GLY A 94 15.20 7.95 -5.98
C GLY A 94 15.60 6.97 -4.87
N ILE A 95 16.41 7.42 -3.89
CA ILE A 95 16.76 6.61 -2.71
C ILE A 95 15.52 6.32 -1.86
N MET A 96 14.65 7.32 -1.63
CA MET A 96 13.39 7.11 -0.90
C MET A 96 12.51 6.05 -1.58
N THR A 97 12.38 6.13 -2.90
CA THR A 97 11.63 5.14 -3.70
C THR A 97 12.26 3.76 -3.58
N PHE A 98 13.58 3.66 -3.66
CA PHE A 98 14.28 2.38 -3.50
C PHE A 98 14.07 1.77 -2.11
N ILE A 99 14.10 2.57 -1.04
CA ILE A 99 13.81 2.13 0.33
C ILE A 99 12.40 1.53 0.42
N LEU A 100 11.37 2.16 -0.19
CA LEU A 100 10.02 1.62 -0.20
C LEU A 100 9.92 0.32 -0.99
N ILE A 101 10.51 0.25 -2.18
CA ILE A 101 10.51 -0.98 -3.00
C ILE A 101 11.16 -2.13 -2.23
N MET A 102 12.30 -1.90 -1.57
CA MET A 102 12.96 -2.92 -0.74
C MET A 102 12.10 -3.33 0.46
N SER A 103 11.40 -2.38 1.09
CA SER A 103 10.42 -2.64 2.13
C SER A 103 9.24 -3.49 1.61
N SER A 104 8.80 -3.25 0.39
CA SER A 104 7.77 -4.04 -0.28
C SER A 104 8.21 -5.50 -0.50
N VAL A 105 9.47 -5.71 -0.92
CA VAL A 105 10.05 -7.06 -1.05
C VAL A 105 10.09 -7.78 0.31
N THR A 106 10.51 -7.11 1.38
CA THR A 106 10.52 -7.72 2.72
C THR A 106 9.12 -8.08 3.20
N MET A 107 8.11 -7.31 2.81
CA MET A 107 6.71 -7.64 3.12
C MET A 107 6.24 -8.90 2.39
N VAL A 108 6.60 -9.11 1.11
CA VAL A 108 6.32 -10.37 0.39
C VAL A 108 6.93 -11.56 1.11
N LEU A 109 8.19 -11.44 1.55
CA LEU A 109 8.87 -12.51 2.29
C LEU A 109 8.19 -12.79 3.66
N ALA A 110 7.64 -11.75 4.31
CA ALA A 110 6.86 -11.93 5.54
C ALA A 110 5.56 -12.71 5.28
N VAL A 111 4.85 -12.39 4.19
CA VAL A 111 3.62 -13.09 3.79
C VAL A 111 3.93 -14.56 3.45
N GLU A 112 4.98 -14.81 2.66
CA GLU A 112 5.43 -16.18 2.33
C GLU A 112 5.80 -16.98 3.58
N ALA A 113 6.56 -16.39 4.50
CA ALA A 113 6.88 -17.02 5.79
C ALA A 113 5.62 -17.31 6.61
N GLY A 114 4.60 -16.45 6.54
CA GLY A 114 3.30 -16.64 7.15
C GLY A 114 2.57 -17.86 6.58
N HIS A 115 2.58 -18.06 5.25
CA HIS A 115 2.01 -19.24 4.61
C HIS A 115 2.71 -20.53 5.03
N ARG A 116 4.01 -20.49 5.31
CA ARG A 116 4.78 -21.62 5.84
C ARG A 116 4.61 -21.85 7.35
N GLY A 117 3.92 -20.94 8.05
CA GLY A 117 3.78 -20.98 9.51
C GLY A 117 5.09 -20.71 10.28
N ALA A 118 6.10 -20.12 9.64
CA ALA A 118 7.42 -19.85 10.22
C ALA A 118 7.41 -18.51 10.99
N ARG A 119 6.83 -18.51 12.19
CA ARG A 119 6.65 -17.33 13.06
C ARG A 119 7.88 -16.43 13.17
N ASN A 120 9.05 -17.00 13.43
CA ASN A 120 10.28 -16.22 13.63
C ASN A 120 10.72 -15.50 12.35
N GLU A 121 10.53 -16.13 11.20
CA GLU A 121 10.82 -15.51 9.90
C GLU A 121 9.83 -14.38 9.61
N VAL A 122 8.54 -14.55 9.90
CA VAL A 122 7.54 -13.49 9.78
C VAL A 122 7.95 -12.26 10.57
N VAL A 123 8.28 -12.43 11.86
CA VAL A 123 8.70 -11.31 12.74
C VAL A 123 9.95 -10.61 12.18
N LYS A 124 10.93 -11.38 11.71
CA LYS A 124 12.18 -10.85 11.13
C LYS A 124 11.88 -9.97 9.90
N TRP A 125 11.09 -10.47 8.96
CA TRP A 125 10.80 -9.75 7.73
C TRP A 125 9.87 -8.54 7.96
N MET A 126 8.88 -8.66 8.84
CA MET A 126 8.05 -7.52 9.24
C MET A 126 8.85 -6.41 9.93
N PHE A 127 9.86 -6.77 10.73
CA PHE A 127 10.77 -5.78 11.33
C PHE A 127 11.50 -4.94 10.25
N TRP A 128 12.02 -5.59 9.20
CA TRP A 128 12.66 -4.89 8.10
C TRP A 128 11.67 -4.01 7.31
N THR A 129 10.45 -4.47 7.13
CA THR A 129 9.38 -3.68 6.50
C THR A 129 9.07 -2.41 7.29
N ILE A 130 8.93 -2.54 8.62
CA ILE A 130 8.69 -1.40 9.52
C ILE A 130 9.87 -0.41 9.47
N LEU A 131 11.10 -0.92 9.49
CA LEU A 131 12.31 -0.08 9.42
C LEU A 131 12.34 0.72 8.11
N GLY A 132 12.05 0.08 6.98
CA GLY A 132 11.93 0.75 5.67
C GLY A 132 10.85 1.83 5.65
N GLY A 133 9.67 1.55 6.21
CA GLY A 133 8.58 2.52 6.33
C GLY A 133 8.94 3.73 7.20
N ILE A 134 9.58 3.50 8.34
CA ILE A 134 10.05 4.59 9.22
C ILE A 134 11.14 5.41 8.53
N ALA A 135 12.08 4.77 7.84
CA ALA A 135 13.14 5.46 7.09
C ALA A 135 12.54 6.36 6.00
N PHE A 136 11.55 5.87 5.25
CA PHE A 136 10.84 6.67 4.26
C PHE A 136 10.14 7.88 4.89
N LEU A 137 9.39 7.69 5.98
CA LEU A 137 8.72 8.79 6.69
C LEU A 137 9.72 9.82 7.23
N GLY A 138 10.88 9.37 7.68
CA GLY A 138 11.97 10.25 8.10
C GLY A 138 12.51 11.11 6.95
N CYS A 139 12.73 10.51 5.79
CA CYS A 139 13.13 11.22 4.57
C CYS A 139 12.07 12.23 4.12
N GLN A 140 10.80 11.84 4.13
CA GLN A 140 9.67 12.72 3.79
C GLN A 140 9.56 13.91 4.74
N ALA A 141 9.71 13.67 6.04
CA ALA A 141 9.70 14.75 7.04
C ALA A 141 10.88 15.72 6.86
N TRP A 142 12.05 15.19 6.50
CA TRP A 142 13.22 16.01 6.19
C TRP A 142 12.96 16.87 4.94
N GLU A 143 12.47 16.30 3.85
CA GLU A 143 12.12 17.01 2.62
C GLU A 143 11.14 18.15 2.87
N TRP A 144 10.08 17.89 3.63
CA TRP A 144 9.10 18.89 4.02
C TRP A 144 9.70 20.00 4.86
N SER A 145 10.59 19.67 5.81
CA SER A 145 11.28 20.65 6.63
C SER A 145 12.19 21.55 5.79
N HIS A 146 12.86 20.98 4.79
CA HIS A 146 13.73 21.73 3.87
C HIS A 146 12.90 22.69 3.01
N LEU A 147 11.85 22.21 2.36
CA LEU A 147 10.95 23.04 1.55
C LEU A 147 10.29 24.16 2.37
N HIS A 148 9.91 23.86 3.62
CA HIS A 148 9.37 24.87 4.54
C HIS A 148 10.40 25.94 4.90
N HIS A 149 11.65 25.57 5.11
CA HIS A 149 12.75 26.51 5.38
C HIS A 149 13.01 27.41 4.18
N ASP A 150 12.84 26.91 2.96
CA ASP A 150 12.95 27.70 1.71
C ASP A 150 11.73 28.59 1.46
N GLY A 151 10.73 28.55 2.35
CA GLY A 151 9.52 29.37 2.30
C GLY A 151 8.36 28.77 1.52
N ALA A 152 8.49 27.53 1.07
CA ALA A 152 7.39 26.80 0.43
C ALA A 152 6.44 26.24 1.48
N TRP A 153 5.18 26.64 1.40
CA TRP A 153 4.11 26.16 2.28
C TRP A 153 2.75 26.27 1.60
N TRP A 154 1.71 25.80 2.27
CA TRP A 154 0.35 26.03 1.78
C TRP A 154 0.09 27.53 1.61
N GLY A 155 -0.27 27.93 0.41
CA GLY A 155 -0.54 29.33 0.05
C GLY A 155 0.72 30.16 -0.30
N SER A 156 1.91 29.56 -0.28
CA SER A 156 3.17 30.23 -0.65
C SER A 156 4.02 29.36 -1.55
N ASN A 157 4.50 29.93 -2.67
CA ASN A 157 5.45 29.29 -3.56
C ASN A 157 6.61 30.25 -3.85
N PRO A 158 7.80 30.03 -3.29
CA PRO A 158 8.98 30.85 -3.52
C PRO A 158 9.70 30.50 -4.84
N PHE A 159 9.41 29.34 -5.43
CA PHE A 159 10.09 28.87 -6.64
C PHE A 159 9.62 29.65 -7.87
N MET A 160 10.54 29.93 -8.79
CA MET A 160 10.21 30.56 -10.04
C MET A 160 9.86 29.54 -11.11
N ASN A 161 9.00 29.95 -12.03
CA ASN A 161 8.70 29.15 -13.21
C ASN A 161 9.86 29.22 -14.21
N ALA A 162 9.85 28.32 -15.21
CA ALA A 162 10.84 28.28 -16.28
C ALA A 162 10.99 29.62 -17.03
N ASP A 163 9.94 30.47 -17.04
CA ASP A 163 9.91 31.79 -17.68
C ASP A 163 10.41 32.93 -16.77
N GLY A 164 10.88 32.63 -15.55
CA GLY A 164 11.25 33.66 -14.57
C GLY A 164 10.05 34.38 -13.92
N THR A 165 8.82 33.92 -14.16
CA THR A 165 7.64 34.44 -13.48
C THR A 165 7.47 33.78 -12.11
N PRO A 166 6.78 34.44 -11.12
CA PRO A 166 6.51 33.81 -9.83
C PRO A 166 5.77 32.49 -9.99
N GLY A 167 6.25 31.46 -9.27
CA GLY A 167 5.68 30.12 -9.36
C GLY A 167 4.24 30.05 -8.86
N GLN A 168 3.47 29.16 -9.46
CA GLN A 168 2.08 28.99 -9.09
C GLN A 168 1.94 28.37 -7.71
N VAL A 169 1.13 28.98 -6.85
CA VAL A 169 0.80 28.48 -5.50
C VAL A 169 0.12 27.09 -5.53
N ASN A 170 -0.57 26.78 -6.64
CA ASN A 170 -1.21 25.49 -6.81
C ASN A 170 -0.22 24.31 -6.81
N PHE A 171 1.02 24.53 -7.25
CA PHE A 171 2.08 23.52 -7.18
C PHE A 171 2.35 23.08 -5.75
N THR A 172 2.70 24.02 -4.86
CA THR A 172 2.99 23.72 -3.47
C THR A 172 1.79 23.17 -2.72
N ASN A 173 0.60 23.74 -2.94
CA ASN A 173 -0.63 23.26 -2.32
C ASN A 173 -0.92 21.79 -2.67
N LEU A 174 -0.85 21.43 -3.95
CA LEU A 174 -1.09 20.06 -4.39
C LEU A 174 0.03 19.12 -3.96
N PHE A 175 1.29 19.56 -4.02
CA PHE A 175 2.41 18.79 -3.55
C PHE A 175 2.24 18.39 -2.07
N PHE A 176 2.05 19.36 -1.19
CA PHE A 176 1.87 19.06 0.24
C PHE A 176 0.60 18.26 0.53
N THR A 177 -0.47 18.50 -0.22
CA THR A 177 -1.73 17.74 -0.03
C THR A 177 -1.56 16.28 -0.46
N ILE A 178 -1.00 16.02 -1.64
CA ILE A 178 -0.88 14.66 -2.18
C ILE A 178 0.17 13.86 -1.44
N THR A 179 1.36 14.46 -1.21
CA THR A 179 2.42 13.78 -0.45
C THR A 179 2.06 13.60 1.02
N GLY A 180 1.31 14.54 1.61
CA GLY A 180 0.80 14.43 2.97
C GLY A 180 -0.26 13.35 3.11
N PHE A 181 -1.20 13.27 2.18
CA PHE A 181 -2.21 12.22 2.17
C PHE A 181 -1.57 10.84 1.99
N HIS A 182 -0.57 10.74 1.08
CA HIS A 182 0.24 9.53 0.94
C HIS A 182 1.02 9.21 2.21
N GLY A 183 1.72 10.17 2.79
CA GLY A 183 2.48 10.01 4.04
C GLY A 183 1.62 9.55 5.21
N PHE A 184 0.37 10.01 5.30
CA PHE A 184 -0.60 9.52 6.29
C PHE A 184 -0.91 8.03 6.08
N HIS A 185 -1.05 7.57 4.82
CA HIS A 185 -1.26 6.15 4.50
C HIS A 185 -0.03 5.30 4.84
N VAL A 186 1.17 5.77 4.54
CA VAL A 186 2.42 5.10 4.95
C VAL A 186 2.49 5.01 6.47
N PHE A 187 2.22 6.10 7.18
CA PHE A 187 2.23 6.13 8.64
C PHE A 187 1.23 5.13 9.24
N SER A 188 -0.02 5.13 8.75
CA SER A 188 -1.03 4.16 9.21
C SER A 188 -0.60 2.72 8.92
N GLY A 189 0.01 2.47 7.76
CA GLY A 189 0.58 1.17 7.40
C GLY A 189 1.69 0.72 8.34
N VAL A 190 2.61 1.62 8.73
CA VAL A 190 3.66 1.33 9.72
C VAL A 190 3.05 0.98 11.08
N VAL A 191 2.06 1.73 11.55
CA VAL A 191 1.37 1.45 12.82
C VAL A 191 0.69 0.07 12.80
N ILE A 192 -0.02 -0.25 11.71
CA ILE A 192 -0.67 -1.55 11.53
C ILE A 192 0.38 -2.67 11.52
N ASN A 193 1.48 -2.50 10.80
CA ASN A 193 2.58 -3.47 10.75
C ASN A 193 3.19 -3.71 12.14
N ILE A 194 3.37 -2.67 12.95
CA ILE A 194 3.85 -2.78 14.34
C ILE A 194 2.87 -3.61 15.18
N ILE A 195 1.57 -3.29 15.13
CA ILE A 195 0.53 -4.01 15.88
C ILE A 195 0.54 -5.50 15.50
N VAL A 196 0.57 -5.81 14.21
CA VAL A 196 0.55 -7.20 13.73
C VAL A 196 1.84 -7.95 14.07
N THR A 197 2.99 -7.26 14.05
CA THR A 197 4.25 -7.86 14.52
C THR A 197 4.17 -8.24 15.99
N ILE A 198 3.62 -7.37 16.85
CA ILE A 198 3.39 -7.67 18.25
C ILE A 198 2.43 -8.85 18.41
N MET A 199 1.33 -8.90 17.66
CA MET A 199 0.39 -10.03 17.67
C MET A 199 1.06 -11.34 17.23
N THR A 200 1.95 -11.29 16.23
CA THR A 200 2.74 -12.44 15.79
C THR A 200 3.67 -12.91 16.90
N MET A 201 4.39 -12.00 17.56
CA MET A 201 5.26 -12.33 18.70
C MET A 201 4.49 -12.91 19.87
N ALA A 202 3.25 -12.48 20.10
CA ALA A 202 2.37 -13.03 21.13
C ALA A 202 1.76 -14.40 20.75
N GLY A 203 2.03 -14.94 19.55
CA GLY A 203 1.53 -16.23 19.09
C GLY A 203 0.02 -16.26 18.82
N VAL A 204 -0.58 -15.12 18.54
CA VAL A 204 -2.03 -15.01 18.28
C VAL A 204 -2.41 -15.77 17.01
N PHE A 205 -1.59 -15.69 15.96
CA PHE A 205 -1.84 -16.34 14.68
C PHE A 205 -1.60 -17.85 14.73
N ASP A 206 -0.63 -18.31 15.52
CA ASP A 206 -0.41 -19.74 15.77
C ASP A 206 -1.63 -20.38 16.44
N ARG A 207 -2.24 -19.69 17.43
CA ARG A 207 -3.47 -20.15 18.09
C ARG A 207 -4.69 -20.13 17.18
N ARG A 208 -4.75 -19.18 16.22
CA ARG A 208 -5.84 -19.09 15.23
C ARG A 208 -5.66 -20.07 14.07
N GLY A 209 -4.46 -20.58 13.85
CA GLY A 209 -4.12 -21.47 12.74
C GLY A 209 -4.15 -20.79 11.36
N THR A 210 -4.22 -19.45 11.30
CA THR A 210 -4.29 -18.70 10.05
C THR A 210 -3.47 -17.42 10.11
N TYR A 211 -2.69 -17.17 9.07
CA TYR A 211 -1.90 -15.94 8.86
C TYR A 211 -2.52 -14.98 7.83
N GLU A 212 -3.80 -15.14 7.54
CA GLU A 212 -4.53 -14.34 6.53
C GLU A 212 -4.47 -12.82 6.80
N THR A 213 -4.35 -12.42 8.07
CA THR A 213 -4.21 -11.00 8.43
C THR A 213 -2.95 -10.39 7.86
N ILE A 214 -1.83 -11.13 7.84
CA ILE A 214 -0.54 -10.65 7.29
C ILE A 214 -0.67 -10.45 5.78
N GLU A 215 -1.37 -11.34 5.09
CA GLU A 215 -1.64 -11.21 3.66
C GLU A 215 -2.47 -9.95 3.33
N LYS A 216 -3.51 -9.66 4.13
CA LYS A 216 -4.33 -8.45 3.96
C LYS A 216 -3.51 -7.17 4.14
N ILE A 217 -2.62 -7.15 5.12
CA ILE A 217 -1.75 -6.00 5.39
C ILE A 217 -0.69 -5.88 4.29
N GLY A 218 -0.19 -7.01 3.78
CA GLY A 218 0.69 -7.03 2.63
C GLY A 218 0.07 -6.36 1.40
N LEU A 219 -1.19 -6.67 1.09
CA LEU A 219 -1.93 -6.01 0.01
C LEU A 219 -2.01 -4.50 0.22
N TYR A 220 -2.31 -4.04 1.44
CA TYR A 220 -2.33 -2.62 1.76
C TYR A 220 -0.96 -1.96 1.58
N TRP A 221 0.11 -2.58 2.08
CA TRP A 221 1.47 -2.05 1.98
C TRP A 221 1.94 -1.91 0.53
N HIS A 222 1.69 -2.93 -0.30
CA HIS A 222 2.02 -2.89 -1.73
C HIS A 222 1.23 -1.83 -2.49
N PHE A 223 -0.03 -1.62 -2.12
CA PHE A 223 -0.83 -0.55 -2.70
C PHE A 223 -0.22 0.83 -2.39
N VAL A 224 0.13 1.09 -1.13
CA VAL A 224 0.74 2.36 -0.70
C VAL A 224 2.07 2.60 -1.43
N ASP A 225 2.91 1.57 -1.57
CA ASP A 225 4.17 1.63 -2.32
C ASP A 225 3.94 1.95 -3.81
N LEU A 226 2.95 1.30 -4.42
CA LEU A 226 2.58 1.56 -5.82
C LEU A 226 2.09 3.01 -6.02
N VAL A 227 1.29 3.54 -5.11
CA VAL A 227 0.85 4.95 -5.16
C VAL A 227 2.04 5.89 -5.10
N TRP A 228 3.07 5.60 -4.29
CA TRP A 228 4.29 6.40 -4.25
C TRP A 228 4.98 6.50 -5.62
N VAL A 229 5.07 5.40 -6.35
CA VAL A 229 5.67 5.39 -7.70
C VAL A 229 4.93 6.35 -8.63
N PHE A 230 3.61 6.42 -8.57
CA PHE A 230 2.84 7.41 -9.33
C PHE A 230 3.11 8.85 -8.85
N VAL A 231 3.11 9.10 -7.54
CA VAL A 231 3.43 10.42 -6.97
C VAL A 231 4.84 10.85 -7.42
N PHE A 232 5.82 9.96 -7.31
CA PHE A 232 7.18 10.21 -7.78
C PHE A 232 7.22 10.58 -9.27
N THR A 233 6.53 9.82 -10.12
CA THR A 233 6.49 10.08 -11.56
C THR A 233 5.89 11.45 -11.88
N PHE A 234 4.77 11.80 -11.26
CA PHE A 234 4.05 13.03 -11.59
C PHE A 234 4.72 14.30 -11.07
N PHE A 235 5.36 14.26 -9.91
CA PHE A 235 5.96 15.45 -9.30
C PHE A 235 7.43 15.63 -9.63
N TYR A 236 8.17 14.55 -9.80
CA TYR A 236 9.63 14.62 -9.90
C TYR A 236 10.17 14.26 -11.30
N LEU A 237 9.43 13.49 -12.11
CA LEU A 237 9.89 13.09 -13.46
C LEU A 237 9.21 13.86 -14.59
N ILE A 238 7.99 14.33 -14.41
CA ILE A 238 7.21 15.09 -15.39
C ILE A 238 7.14 16.55 -14.97
#